data_c94ce81d52118ad0e749bfbddac0ca3d
#
_entry.id   c94ce81d52118ad0e749bfbddac0ca3d
#
_cell.length_a   1.000
_cell.length_b   1.000
_cell.length_c   1.000
_cell.angle_alpha   90.00
_cell.angle_beta   90.00
_cell.angle_gamma   90.00
#
_symmetry.space_group_name_H-M   'P 1'
#
loop_
_entity.id
_entity.type
_entity.pdbx_description
1 polymer ?
#
loop_
_entity_poly.entity_id
_entity_poly.type
_entity_poly.pdbx_seq_one_letter_code
_entity_poly.pdbx_strand_id
1 'polypeptide(L)'
;MVVQRPSGGRLAARRLAERSEYSTTLGRLARFTLAHRFLVIGAWVAVGIVLAILFPQLETVVRQQSVDPIPAGVPSFQALDQMGGAFGEKGAKTTVFVTMENPNGFTDVARERYDMLVLQLRENFDDVQSVRDLLSDPTTAGQALSEDGQAWYLPVGVTGTLGGPTATHAVETVRQTAQRVFDGTDTTVHVTGPTATFSDQIVSAESDLVVITVATVALIAIILLIVYRSLFTALVPLLVIGVSLGVGRGVLSALGELGMPVSQFTVAFMTVILLGAGVDYTVFFISRYHERLRSGAEHAPALIDATATIGRVILASAATVALAFLAMVFG
;
A
#
# COMPACT_ATOMS: atom_id res chain seq x y z
N MET A 1 0.52 59.07 32.25
CA MET A 1 0.69 57.74 31.65
C MET A 1 0.66 56.74 32.80
N VAL A 2 -0.52 56.16 33.11
CA VAL A 2 -0.73 55.30 34.26
C VAL A 2 -0.45 53.86 33.82
N VAL A 3 0.67 53.30 34.29
CA VAL A 3 1.01 51.88 34.10
C VAL A 3 0.11 51.09 35.04
N GLN A 4 -0.96 50.49 34.51
CA GLN A 4 -1.77 49.52 35.25
C GLN A 4 -0.93 48.23 35.51
N ARG A 5 -0.56 48.00 36.77
CA ARG A 5 -0.02 46.72 37.23
C ARG A 5 -1.09 45.63 37.07
N PRO A 6 -0.81 44.49 36.43
CA PRO A 6 -1.77 43.42 36.31
C PRO A 6 -2.17 42.91 37.69
N SER A 7 -3.48 42.91 37.96
CA SER A 7 -4.08 42.48 39.22
C SER A 7 -3.64 41.07 39.61
N GLY A 8 -3.20 40.87 40.86
CA GLY A 8 -2.69 39.59 41.41
C GLY A 8 -3.64 38.40 41.21
N GLY A 9 -4.94 38.62 41.00
CA GLY A 9 -5.92 37.58 40.69
C GLY A 9 -5.71 36.90 39.35
N ARG A 10 -5.26 37.62 38.29
CA ARG A 10 -4.97 37.02 36.99
C ARG A 10 -3.72 36.13 37.03
N LEU A 11 -2.72 36.50 37.82
CA LEU A 11 -1.51 35.69 38.01
C LEU A 11 -1.78 34.44 38.87
N ALA A 12 -2.64 34.53 39.87
CA ALA A 12 -3.06 33.40 40.68
C ALA A 12 -3.94 32.42 39.89
N ALA A 13 -4.89 32.90 39.09
CA ALA A 13 -5.71 32.07 38.20
C ALA A 13 -4.86 31.36 37.13
N ARG A 14 -3.86 32.04 36.57
CA ARG A 14 -2.92 31.44 35.61
C ARG A 14 -2.07 30.35 36.25
N ARG A 15 -1.57 30.56 37.46
CA ARG A 15 -0.80 29.53 38.23
C ARG A 15 -1.67 28.35 38.63
N LEU A 16 -2.95 28.53 38.94
CA LEU A 16 -3.90 27.48 39.26
C LEU A 16 -4.24 26.65 37.99
N ALA A 17 -4.47 27.31 36.86
CA ALA A 17 -4.68 26.65 35.57
C ALA A 17 -3.42 25.83 35.15
N GLU A 18 -2.22 26.39 35.27
CA GLU A 18 -0.95 25.67 35.04
C GLU A 18 -0.81 24.46 35.96
N ARG A 19 -1.11 24.61 37.26
CA ARG A 19 -1.09 23.46 38.20
C ARG A 19 -2.12 22.39 37.89
N SER A 20 -3.29 22.75 37.40
CA SER A 20 -4.34 21.81 36.96
C SER A 20 -3.90 20.99 35.74
N GLU A 21 -3.26 21.59 34.76
CA GLU A 21 -2.73 20.89 33.58
C GLU A 21 -1.57 19.93 33.92
N TYR A 22 -0.71 20.32 34.86
CA TYR A 22 0.36 19.47 35.37
C TYR A 22 -0.13 18.20 36.11
N SER A 23 -1.34 18.22 36.65
CA SER A 23 -1.93 17.08 37.36
C SER A 23 -2.63 16.07 36.44
N THR A 24 -2.79 16.39 35.17
CA THR A 24 -3.43 15.49 34.18
C THR A 24 -2.59 14.24 33.92
N THR A 25 -3.25 13.15 33.51
CA THR A 25 -2.57 11.89 33.13
C THR A 25 -1.52 12.13 32.05
N LEU A 26 -1.84 12.97 31.03
CA LEU A 26 -0.91 13.37 29.97
C LEU A 26 0.25 14.21 30.48
N GLY A 27 0.04 15.08 31.47
CA GLY A 27 1.13 15.81 32.12
C GLY A 27 2.08 14.91 32.90
N ARG A 28 1.57 13.83 33.51
CA ARG A 28 2.42 12.78 34.15
C ARG A 28 3.21 12.02 33.11
N LEU A 29 2.57 11.62 32.01
CA LEU A 29 3.23 10.94 30.88
C LEU A 29 4.35 11.81 30.30
N ALA A 30 4.10 13.10 30.06
CA ALA A 30 5.10 14.04 29.55
C ALA A 30 6.33 14.15 30.47
N ARG A 31 6.12 14.22 31.80
CA ARG A 31 7.24 14.22 32.77
C ARG A 31 8.04 12.93 32.75
N PHE A 32 7.37 11.80 32.69
CA PHE A 32 8.04 10.49 32.57
C PHE A 32 8.86 10.43 31.28
N THR A 33 8.29 10.81 30.15
CA THR A 33 8.98 10.84 28.85
C THR A 33 10.18 11.78 28.85
N LEU A 34 10.06 12.96 29.47
CA LEU A 34 11.18 13.89 29.62
C LEU A 34 12.32 13.31 30.48
N ALA A 35 11.96 12.70 31.61
CA ALA A 35 12.93 12.11 32.52
C ALA A 35 13.68 10.92 31.88
N HIS A 36 12.98 10.15 31.01
CA HIS A 36 13.52 8.93 30.43
C HIS A 36 13.56 9.03 28.87
N ARG A 37 13.85 10.22 28.33
CA ARG A 37 13.76 10.52 26.88
C ARG A 37 14.48 9.51 25.98
N PHE A 38 15.70 9.15 26.33
CA PHE A 38 16.48 8.19 25.53
C PHE A 38 15.93 6.76 25.63
N LEU A 39 15.40 6.38 26.80
CA LEU A 39 14.75 5.08 26.97
C LEU A 39 13.47 4.99 26.14
N VAL A 40 12.65 6.04 26.13
CA VAL A 40 11.40 6.06 25.34
C VAL A 40 11.71 6.02 23.85
N ILE A 41 12.67 6.84 23.36
CA ILE A 41 13.09 6.79 21.95
C ILE A 41 13.65 5.40 21.61
N GLY A 42 14.55 4.87 22.46
CA GLY A 42 15.14 3.55 22.28
C GLY A 42 14.09 2.44 22.28
N ALA A 43 13.06 2.53 23.14
CA ALA A 43 11.97 1.56 23.17
C ALA A 43 11.16 1.56 21.86
N TRP A 44 10.82 2.74 21.32
CA TRP A 44 10.10 2.82 20.04
C TRP A 44 10.91 2.28 18.86
N VAL A 45 12.19 2.61 18.81
CA VAL A 45 13.11 2.07 17.78
C VAL A 45 13.26 0.55 17.95
N ALA A 46 13.43 0.08 19.20
CA ALA A 46 13.53 -1.34 19.48
C ALA A 46 12.26 -2.10 19.08
N VAL A 47 11.07 -1.56 19.35
CA VAL A 47 9.80 -2.15 18.90
C VAL A 47 9.77 -2.26 17.38
N GLY A 48 10.16 -1.20 16.64
CA GLY A 48 10.23 -1.24 15.19
C GLY A 48 11.19 -2.31 14.66
N ILE A 49 12.39 -2.40 15.25
CA ILE A 49 13.40 -3.40 14.89
C ILE A 49 12.92 -4.83 15.21
N VAL A 50 12.35 -5.04 16.39
CA VAL A 50 11.82 -6.35 16.81
C VAL A 50 10.72 -6.81 15.87
N LEU A 51 9.78 -5.94 15.53
CA LEU A 51 8.73 -6.25 14.56
C LEU A 51 9.29 -6.58 13.18
N ALA A 52 10.29 -5.84 12.71
CA ALA A 52 10.93 -6.07 11.42
C ALA A 52 11.75 -7.38 11.36
N ILE A 53 12.25 -7.86 12.52
CA ILE A 53 12.99 -9.14 12.59
C ILE A 53 12.04 -10.34 12.74
N LEU A 54 10.99 -10.17 13.57
CA LEU A 54 10.07 -11.27 13.89
C LEU A 54 9.06 -11.58 12.78
N PHE A 55 8.69 -10.57 12.00
CA PHE A 55 7.66 -10.70 10.98
C PHE A 55 8.23 -10.45 9.59
N PRO A 56 7.71 -11.16 8.55
CA PRO A 56 8.12 -10.96 7.17
C PRO A 56 7.87 -9.52 6.71
N GLN A 57 8.50 -9.13 5.61
CA GLN A 57 8.19 -7.85 4.99
C GLN A 57 6.70 -7.81 4.62
N LEU A 58 6.04 -6.68 4.90
CA LEU A 58 4.59 -6.53 4.70
C LEU A 58 4.16 -6.86 3.27
N GLU A 59 4.98 -6.55 2.28
CA GLU A 59 4.75 -6.88 0.87
C GLU A 59 4.67 -8.40 0.63
N THR A 60 5.46 -9.18 1.37
CA THR A 60 5.41 -10.65 1.29
C THR A 60 4.10 -11.17 1.88
N VAL A 61 3.68 -10.63 3.03
CA VAL A 61 2.40 -11.00 3.67
C VAL A 61 1.22 -10.65 2.76
N VAL A 62 1.22 -9.45 2.16
CA VAL A 62 0.19 -9.04 1.21
C VAL A 62 0.13 -9.99 0.01
N ARG A 63 1.27 -10.43 -0.53
CA ARG A 63 1.29 -11.39 -1.64
C ARG A 63 0.78 -12.77 -1.27
N GLN A 64 1.02 -13.22 -0.04
CA GLN A 64 0.61 -14.55 0.42
C GLN A 64 -0.86 -14.61 0.89
N GLN A 65 -1.39 -13.50 1.39
CA GLN A 65 -2.71 -13.43 2.03
C GLN A 65 -3.68 -12.50 1.31
N SER A 66 -3.43 -12.21 0.02
CA SER A 66 -4.27 -11.27 -0.70
C SER A 66 -5.72 -11.70 -0.69
N VAL A 67 -6.55 -10.80 -0.23
CA VAL A 67 -8.00 -10.88 -0.39
C VAL A 67 -8.30 -10.67 -1.87
N ASP A 68 -9.10 -11.57 -2.43
CA ASP A 68 -9.63 -11.36 -3.76
C ASP A 68 -10.32 -10.00 -3.82
N PRO A 69 -9.93 -9.11 -4.73
CA PRO A 69 -10.54 -7.79 -4.83
C PRO A 69 -12.03 -7.87 -5.19
N ILE A 70 -12.47 -9.02 -5.67
CA ILE A 70 -13.86 -9.28 -6.02
C ILE A 70 -14.39 -10.41 -5.14
N PRO A 71 -15.47 -10.17 -4.35
CA PRO A 71 -16.07 -11.19 -3.50
C PRO A 71 -16.52 -12.42 -4.30
N ALA A 72 -16.22 -13.62 -3.80
CA ALA A 72 -16.58 -14.88 -4.47
C ALA A 72 -18.09 -15.07 -4.72
N GLY A 73 -18.94 -14.32 -4.00
CA GLY A 73 -20.40 -14.37 -4.12
C GLY A 73 -21.03 -13.54 -5.25
N VAL A 74 -20.24 -12.84 -6.07
CA VAL A 74 -20.76 -12.02 -7.15
C VAL A 74 -21.42 -12.91 -8.23
N PRO A 75 -22.69 -12.65 -8.63
CA PRO A 75 -23.43 -13.51 -9.56
C PRO A 75 -22.72 -13.76 -10.90
N SER A 76 -21.98 -12.77 -11.43
CA SER A 76 -21.21 -12.91 -12.66
C SER A 76 -20.08 -13.94 -12.53
N PHE A 77 -19.42 -14.03 -11.37
CA PHE A 77 -18.39 -15.03 -11.14
C PHE A 77 -18.95 -16.43 -10.94
N GLN A 78 -20.13 -16.54 -10.30
CA GLN A 78 -20.85 -17.80 -10.20
C GLN A 78 -21.29 -18.31 -11.59
N ALA A 79 -21.73 -17.42 -12.46
CA ALA A 79 -22.06 -17.76 -13.85
C ALA A 79 -20.84 -18.26 -14.64
N LEU A 80 -19.69 -17.60 -14.48
CA LEU A 80 -18.43 -18.05 -15.08
C LEU A 80 -17.97 -19.42 -14.57
N ASP A 81 -18.18 -19.72 -13.26
CA ASP A 81 -17.91 -21.05 -12.70
C ASP A 81 -18.81 -22.12 -13.30
N GLN A 82 -20.11 -21.82 -13.40
CA GLN A 82 -21.08 -22.74 -14.00
C GLN A 82 -20.75 -23.00 -15.48
N MET A 83 -20.39 -21.95 -16.22
CA MET A 83 -19.94 -22.09 -17.60
C MET A 83 -18.66 -22.92 -17.69
N GLY A 84 -17.64 -22.60 -16.88
CA GLY A 84 -16.39 -23.35 -16.82
C GLY A 84 -16.61 -24.84 -16.49
N GLY A 85 -17.51 -25.13 -15.55
CA GLY A 85 -17.90 -26.51 -15.21
C GLY A 85 -18.65 -27.23 -16.32
N ALA A 86 -19.63 -26.54 -16.96
CA ALA A 86 -20.44 -27.12 -18.02
C ALA A 86 -19.66 -27.41 -19.31
N PHE A 87 -18.68 -26.57 -19.63
CA PHE A 87 -17.85 -26.70 -20.85
C PHE A 87 -16.46 -27.30 -20.58
N GLY A 88 -16.16 -27.72 -19.35
CA GLY A 88 -14.84 -28.26 -18.99
C GLY A 88 -13.70 -27.22 -19.03
N GLU A 89 -14.03 -25.95 -18.92
CA GLU A 89 -13.12 -24.82 -19.08
C GLU A 89 -12.49 -24.41 -17.74
N LYS A 90 -11.41 -25.05 -17.35
CA LYS A 90 -10.61 -24.62 -16.20
C LYS A 90 -9.96 -23.28 -16.53
N GLY A 91 -10.02 -22.31 -15.58
CA GLY A 91 -9.38 -21.00 -15.76
C GLY A 91 -10.20 -19.98 -16.57
N ALA A 92 -11.48 -20.24 -16.84
CA ALA A 92 -12.34 -19.29 -17.57
C ALA A 92 -12.46 -17.91 -16.90
N LYS A 93 -12.29 -17.85 -15.57
CA LYS A 93 -12.32 -16.60 -14.79
C LYS A 93 -11.06 -15.74 -14.93
N THR A 94 -9.94 -16.35 -15.26
CA THR A 94 -8.61 -15.75 -15.30
C THR A 94 -7.94 -15.97 -16.64
N THR A 95 -8.68 -15.70 -17.72
CA THR A 95 -8.15 -15.84 -19.08
C THR A 95 -7.34 -14.62 -19.48
N VAL A 96 -6.18 -14.87 -20.07
CA VAL A 96 -5.37 -13.91 -20.82
C VAL A 96 -5.32 -14.31 -22.28
N PHE A 97 -5.07 -13.36 -23.15
CA PHE A 97 -4.85 -13.60 -24.57
C PHE A 97 -3.41 -13.24 -24.92
N VAL A 98 -2.64 -14.21 -25.35
CA VAL A 98 -1.34 -13.97 -25.98
C VAL A 98 -1.60 -13.63 -27.44
N THR A 99 -1.42 -12.38 -27.82
CA THR A 99 -1.59 -11.89 -29.18
C THR A 99 -0.25 -11.80 -29.85
N MET A 100 -0.18 -12.26 -31.08
CA MET A 100 1.03 -12.31 -31.90
C MET A 100 0.74 -11.63 -33.23
N GLU A 101 1.66 -10.81 -33.70
CA GLU A 101 1.56 -10.07 -34.93
C GLU A 101 2.87 -10.21 -35.74
N ASN A 102 2.76 -10.57 -37.03
CA ASN A 102 3.87 -10.63 -37.95
C ASN A 102 3.45 -10.05 -39.30
N PRO A 103 4.15 -9.01 -39.80
CA PRO A 103 3.85 -8.38 -41.09
C PRO A 103 3.90 -9.36 -42.29
N ASN A 104 4.66 -10.44 -42.14
CA ASN A 104 4.80 -11.50 -43.17
C ASN A 104 3.72 -12.59 -43.03
N GLY A 105 2.76 -12.43 -42.10
CA GLY A 105 1.72 -13.39 -41.80
C GLY A 105 2.17 -14.58 -40.96
N PHE A 106 1.32 -15.60 -40.85
CA PHE A 106 1.59 -16.82 -40.09
C PHE A 106 2.52 -17.77 -40.85
N THR A 107 3.81 -17.44 -40.90
CA THR A 107 4.88 -18.20 -41.58
C THR A 107 5.19 -19.53 -40.87
N ASP A 108 5.96 -20.41 -41.54
CA ASP A 108 6.38 -21.69 -40.93
C ASP A 108 7.21 -21.46 -39.67
N VAL A 109 8.06 -20.43 -39.63
CA VAL A 109 8.82 -20.03 -38.44
C VAL A 109 7.88 -19.58 -37.32
N ALA A 110 6.86 -18.76 -37.66
CA ALA A 110 5.88 -18.30 -36.68
C ALA A 110 5.07 -19.48 -36.11
N ARG A 111 4.74 -20.47 -36.97
CA ARG A 111 4.07 -21.71 -36.55
C ARG A 111 4.92 -22.54 -35.60
N GLU A 112 6.20 -22.78 -35.92
CA GLU A 112 7.11 -23.52 -35.06
C GLU A 112 7.25 -22.86 -33.67
N ARG A 113 7.37 -21.53 -33.64
CA ARG A 113 7.42 -20.78 -32.39
C ARG A 113 6.11 -20.82 -31.62
N TYR A 114 4.98 -20.76 -32.31
CA TYR A 114 3.67 -20.91 -31.70
C TYR A 114 3.50 -22.29 -31.04
N ASP A 115 3.85 -23.36 -31.75
CA ASP A 115 3.78 -24.74 -31.21
C ASP A 115 4.70 -24.90 -30.00
N MET A 116 5.89 -24.29 -30.04
CA MET A 116 6.82 -24.27 -28.89
C MET A 116 6.22 -23.51 -27.71
N LEU A 117 5.57 -22.36 -27.92
CA LEU A 117 4.88 -21.61 -26.88
C LEU A 117 3.76 -22.44 -26.24
N VAL A 118 2.93 -23.09 -27.05
CA VAL A 118 1.85 -23.95 -26.56
C VAL A 118 2.40 -25.06 -25.67
N LEU A 119 3.50 -25.71 -26.08
CA LEU A 119 4.15 -26.77 -25.29
C LEU A 119 4.69 -26.23 -23.97
N GLN A 120 5.47 -25.16 -23.98
CA GLN A 120 6.05 -24.58 -22.76
C GLN A 120 4.98 -24.09 -21.78
N LEU A 121 3.89 -23.51 -22.26
CA LEU A 121 2.79 -23.07 -21.40
C LEU A 121 2.01 -24.28 -20.83
N ARG A 122 1.85 -25.35 -21.60
CA ARG A 122 1.19 -26.58 -21.11
C ARG A 122 2.03 -27.33 -20.06
N GLU A 123 3.34 -27.20 -20.10
CA GLU A 123 4.26 -27.80 -19.10
C GLU A 123 4.33 -27.01 -17.79
N ASN A 124 3.87 -25.76 -17.78
CA ASN A 124 3.85 -24.92 -16.58
C ASN A 124 2.52 -25.09 -15.82
N PHE A 125 2.42 -26.14 -15.01
CA PHE A 125 1.22 -26.45 -14.23
C PHE A 125 1.00 -25.54 -13.02
N ASP A 126 2.02 -24.80 -12.59
CA ASP A 126 1.93 -23.92 -11.42
C ASP A 126 1.20 -22.61 -11.76
N ASP A 127 1.49 -22.05 -12.94
CA ASP A 127 0.97 -20.74 -13.37
C ASP A 127 -0.15 -20.86 -14.42
N VAL A 128 -0.22 -21.96 -15.16
CA VAL A 128 -1.15 -22.15 -16.28
C VAL A 128 -2.13 -23.28 -16.00
N GLN A 129 -3.43 -22.97 -16.03
CA GLN A 129 -4.51 -23.95 -15.85
C GLN A 129 -4.98 -24.57 -17.16
N SER A 130 -4.97 -23.81 -18.24
CA SER A 130 -5.40 -24.28 -19.55
C SER A 130 -4.76 -23.46 -20.67
N VAL A 131 -4.50 -24.14 -21.80
CA VAL A 131 -4.03 -23.53 -23.05
C VAL A 131 -4.96 -23.97 -24.16
N ARG A 132 -5.67 -23.04 -24.77
CA ARG A 132 -6.61 -23.31 -25.86
C ARG A 132 -5.95 -23.05 -27.19
N ASP A 133 -5.42 -24.11 -27.76
CA ASP A 133 -4.82 -24.06 -29.07
C ASP A 133 -5.93 -24.11 -30.16
N LEU A 134 -6.36 -22.94 -30.58
CA LEU A 134 -7.38 -22.78 -31.59
C LEU A 134 -6.85 -22.98 -33.01
N LEU A 135 -5.54 -22.80 -33.25
CA LEU A 135 -4.94 -22.90 -34.59
C LEU A 135 -4.69 -24.35 -35.02
N SER A 136 -4.58 -25.29 -34.08
CA SER A 136 -4.42 -26.72 -34.37
C SER A 136 -5.70 -27.39 -34.90
N ASP A 137 -6.87 -26.81 -34.59
CA ASP A 137 -8.17 -27.33 -35.08
C ASP A 137 -8.66 -26.51 -36.27
N PRO A 138 -8.82 -27.11 -37.46
CA PRO A 138 -9.30 -26.41 -38.66
C PRO A 138 -10.66 -25.72 -38.49
N THR A 139 -11.49 -26.19 -37.55
CA THR A 139 -12.83 -25.61 -37.32
C THR A 139 -12.76 -24.30 -36.50
N THR A 140 -11.70 -24.11 -35.72
CA THR A 140 -11.51 -22.94 -34.87
C THR A 140 -10.40 -22.01 -35.35
N ALA A 141 -9.50 -22.48 -36.20
CA ALA A 141 -8.35 -21.73 -36.71
C ALA A 141 -8.72 -20.38 -37.30
N GLY A 142 -9.82 -20.33 -38.07
CA GLY A 142 -10.33 -19.09 -38.66
C GLY A 142 -10.84 -18.06 -37.65
N GLN A 143 -11.08 -18.45 -36.38
CA GLN A 143 -11.49 -17.53 -35.31
C GLN A 143 -10.29 -16.92 -34.59
N ALA A 144 -9.13 -17.59 -34.63
CA ALA A 144 -7.92 -17.16 -33.95
C ALA A 144 -6.97 -16.39 -34.86
N LEU A 145 -7.23 -16.29 -36.14
CA LEU A 145 -6.44 -15.60 -37.15
C LEU A 145 -7.19 -14.36 -37.64
N SER A 146 -6.51 -13.24 -37.84
CA SER A 146 -7.08 -12.03 -38.47
C SER A 146 -7.39 -12.27 -39.96
N GLU A 147 -8.26 -11.43 -40.52
CA GLU A 147 -8.68 -11.55 -41.94
C GLU A 147 -7.49 -11.46 -42.91
N ASP A 148 -6.49 -10.67 -42.58
CA ASP A 148 -5.26 -10.49 -43.38
C ASP A 148 -4.18 -11.54 -43.09
N GLY A 149 -4.43 -12.43 -42.09
CA GLY A 149 -3.48 -13.47 -41.67
C GLY A 149 -2.23 -12.97 -40.95
N GLN A 150 -2.18 -11.70 -40.59
CA GLN A 150 -0.98 -11.10 -39.96
C GLN A 150 -0.99 -11.14 -38.44
N ALA A 151 -2.15 -11.33 -37.82
CA ALA A 151 -2.29 -11.44 -36.37
C ALA A 151 -3.05 -12.70 -35.95
N TRP A 152 -2.64 -13.28 -34.84
CA TRP A 152 -3.32 -14.43 -34.22
C TRP A 152 -3.24 -14.34 -32.71
N TYR A 153 -4.04 -15.14 -32.01
CA TYR A 153 -4.03 -15.14 -30.56
C TYR A 153 -4.18 -16.55 -29.98
N LEU A 154 -3.67 -16.69 -28.76
CA LEU A 154 -3.73 -17.90 -27.95
C LEU A 154 -4.42 -17.57 -26.62
N PRO A 155 -5.63 -18.13 -26.34
CA PRO A 155 -6.24 -17.99 -25.03
C PRO A 155 -5.52 -18.91 -24.01
N VAL A 156 -5.15 -18.33 -22.87
CA VAL A 156 -4.47 -19.05 -21.77
C VAL A 156 -5.22 -18.76 -20.47
N GLY A 157 -5.71 -19.80 -19.81
CA GLY A 157 -6.24 -19.72 -18.46
C GLY A 157 -5.11 -19.78 -17.45
N VAL A 158 -4.96 -18.76 -16.62
CA VAL A 158 -3.91 -18.67 -15.60
C VAL A 158 -4.43 -19.04 -14.22
N THR A 159 -3.52 -19.41 -13.31
CA THR A 159 -3.84 -19.69 -11.90
C THR A 159 -4.13 -18.44 -11.12
N GLY A 160 -4.83 -18.57 -9.98
CA GLY A 160 -5.19 -17.48 -9.10
C GLY A 160 -6.56 -16.89 -9.39
N THR A 161 -6.78 -15.69 -8.88
CA THR A 161 -8.04 -14.94 -9.00
C THR A 161 -7.79 -13.60 -9.66
N LEU A 162 -8.80 -13.05 -10.32
CA LEU A 162 -8.71 -11.78 -11.03
C LEU A 162 -8.25 -10.67 -10.08
N GLY A 163 -7.10 -10.06 -10.37
CA GLY A 163 -6.49 -9.03 -9.52
C GLY A 163 -5.76 -9.56 -8.28
N GLY A 164 -5.67 -10.88 -8.10
CA GLY A 164 -4.86 -11.49 -7.05
C GLY A 164 -3.38 -11.58 -7.45
N PRO A 165 -2.45 -11.66 -6.47
CA PRO A 165 -1.02 -11.69 -6.74
C PRO A 165 -0.59 -12.97 -7.46
N THR A 166 -1.25 -14.11 -7.22
CA THR A 166 -1.00 -15.36 -7.95
C THR A 166 -1.30 -15.19 -9.43
N ALA A 167 -2.45 -14.57 -9.78
CA ALA A 167 -2.78 -14.31 -11.17
C ALA A 167 -1.83 -13.28 -11.80
N THR A 168 -1.42 -12.25 -11.04
CA THR A 168 -0.44 -11.26 -11.50
C THR A 168 0.92 -11.91 -11.81
N HIS A 169 1.38 -12.82 -10.94
CA HIS A 169 2.60 -13.60 -11.18
C HIS A 169 2.48 -14.49 -12.41
N ALA A 170 1.36 -15.20 -12.52
CA ALA A 170 1.09 -16.10 -13.65
C ALA A 170 1.03 -15.33 -14.99
N VAL A 171 0.41 -14.16 -15.03
CA VAL A 171 0.41 -13.27 -16.21
C VAL A 171 1.83 -12.88 -16.60
N GLU A 172 2.67 -12.52 -15.64
CA GLU A 172 4.06 -12.16 -15.92
C GLU A 172 4.88 -13.35 -16.42
N THR A 173 4.67 -14.55 -15.87
CA THR A 173 5.29 -15.80 -16.36
C THR A 173 4.89 -16.09 -17.80
N VAL A 174 3.59 -15.97 -18.13
CA VAL A 174 3.11 -16.13 -19.51
C VAL A 174 3.76 -15.10 -20.44
N ARG A 175 3.83 -13.83 -20.02
CA ARG A 175 4.46 -12.73 -20.79
C ARG A 175 5.93 -13.02 -21.08
N GLN A 176 6.70 -13.37 -20.04
CA GLN A 176 8.13 -13.68 -20.19
C GLN A 176 8.37 -14.92 -21.07
N THR A 177 7.54 -15.93 -20.95
CA THR A 177 7.64 -17.14 -21.76
C THR A 177 7.34 -16.82 -23.23
N ALA A 178 6.27 -16.07 -23.50
CA ALA A 178 5.92 -15.67 -24.86
C ALA A 178 7.00 -14.79 -25.50
N GLN A 179 7.51 -13.79 -24.78
CA GLN A 179 8.61 -12.94 -25.26
C GLN A 179 9.88 -13.75 -25.56
N ARG A 180 10.24 -14.68 -24.66
CA ARG A 180 11.44 -15.54 -24.85
C ARG A 180 11.33 -16.45 -26.07
N VAL A 181 10.14 -17.02 -26.28
CA VAL A 181 9.92 -17.93 -27.42
C VAL A 181 10.01 -17.19 -28.76
N PHE A 182 9.52 -15.96 -28.82
CA PHE A 182 9.52 -15.16 -30.05
C PHE A 182 10.73 -14.22 -30.16
N ASP A 183 11.65 -14.25 -29.20
CA ASP A 183 12.86 -13.41 -29.26
C ASP A 183 13.68 -13.69 -30.52
N GLY A 184 14.16 -12.63 -31.17
CA GLY A 184 14.91 -12.72 -32.41
C GLY A 184 14.09 -13.09 -33.65
N THR A 185 12.75 -13.04 -33.59
CA THR A 185 11.86 -13.21 -34.73
C THR A 185 11.19 -11.89 -35.14
N ASP A 186 10.58 -11.85 -36.34
CA ASP A 186 9.81 -10.69 -36.82
C ASP A 186 8.39 -10.62 -36.18
N THR A 187 8.09 -11.51 -35.23
CA THR A 187 6.78 -11.58 -34.57
C THR A 187 6.78 -10.78 -33.27
N THR A 188 5.91 -9.79 -33.20
CA THR A 188 5.67 -9.02 -31.97
C THR A 188 4.63 -9.75 -31.13
N VAL A 189 4.88 -9.85 -29.81
CA VAL A 189 4.02 -10.58 -28.88
C VAL A 189 3.57 -9.68 -27.74
N HIS A 190 2.26 -9.70 -27.47
CA HIS A 190 1.65 -9.00 -26.34
C HIS A 190 0.74 -9.94 -25.56
N VAL A 191 0.67 -9.73 -24.23
CA VAL A 191 -0.29 -10.41 -23.36
C VAL A 191 -1.35 -9.41 -22.94
N THR A 192 -2.60 -9.69 -23.23
CA THR A 192 -3.75 -8.80 -23.01
C THR A 192 -4.94 -9.58 -22.44
N GLY A 193 -6.05 -8.92 -22.29
CA GLY A 193 -7.29 -9.49 -21.74
C GLY A 193 -7.57 -9.01 -20.31
N PRO A 194 -8.74 -9.34 -19.77
CA PRO A 194 -9.19 -8.80 -18.48
C PRO A 194 -8.17 -9.03 -17.35
N THR A 195 -7.64 -10.26 -17.23
CA THR A 195 -6.69 -10.62 -16.17
C THR A 195 -5.37 -9.87 -16.32
N ALA A 196 -4.84 -9.75 -17.54
CA ALA A 196 -3.62 -9.01 -17.81
C ALA A 196 -3.80 -7.51 -17.51
N THR A 197 -4.93 -6.92 -17.93
CA THR A 197 -5.24 -5.51 -17.68
C THR A 197 -5.33 -5.21 -16.19
N PHE A 198 -6.01 -6.07 -15.40
CA PHE A 198 -6.06 -5.92 -13.94
C PHE A 198 -4.68 -6.07 -13.30
N SER A 199 -3.89 -7.04 -13.73
CA SER A 199 -2.52 -7.25 -13.25
C SER A 199 -1.63 -6.03 -13.54
N ASP A 200 -1.70 -5.48 -14.74
CA ASP A 200 -0.93 -4.28 -15.12
C ASP A 200 -1.36 -3.04 -14.32
N GLN A 201 -2.67 -2.88 -14.04
CA GLN A 201 -3.16 -1.81 -13.18
C GLN A 201 -2.63 -1.92 -11.75
N ILE A 202 -2.58 -3.14 -11.19
CA ILE A 202 -2.06 -3.37 -9.83
C ILE A 202 -0.56 -3.05 -9.79
N VAL A 203 0.22 -3.58 -10.73
CA VAL A 203 1.67 -3.32 -10.80
C VAL A 203 1.96 -1.83 -11.00
N SER A 204 1.20 -1.15 -11.87
CA SER A 204 1.33 0.30 -12.06
C SER A 204 0.97 1.06 -10.78
N ALA A 205 -0.12 0.71 -10.11
CA ALA A 205 -0.51 1.34 -8.85
C ALA A 205 0.54 1.15 -7.75
N GLU A 206 1.20 -0.01 -7.67
CA GLU A 206 2.29 -0.25 -6.72
C GLU A 206 3.49 0.67 -6.99
N SER A 207 3.91 0.80 -8.24
CA SER A 207 5.00 1.68 -8.62
C SER A 207 4.67 3.15 -8.38
N ASP A 208 3.46 3.57 -8.69
CA ASP A 208 2.96 4.93 -8.48
C ASP A 208 2.90 5.28 -7.00
N LEU A 209 2.50 4.34 -6.13
CA LEU A 209 2.51 4.55 -4.68
C LEU A 209 3.91 4.88 -4.14
N VAL A 210 4.96 4.25 -4.65
CA VAL A 210 6.34 4.56 -4.26
C VAL A 210 6.70 5.98 -4.68
N VAL A 211 6.44 6.35 -5.93
CA VAL A 211 6.71 7.69 -6.47
C VAL A 211 5.93 8.76 -5.71
N ILE A 212 4.64 8.54 -5.50
CA ILE A 212 3.76 9.45 -4.74
C ILE A 212 4.25 9.60 -3.30
N THR A 213 4.63 8.50 -2.63
CA THR A 213 5.13 8.54 -1.26
C THR A 213 6.42 9.36 -1.16
N VAL A 214 7.39 9.11 -2.04
CA VAL A 214 8.65 9.86 -2.07
C VAL A 214 8.41 11.34 -2.37
N ALA A 215 7.58 11.66 -3.36
CA ALA A 215 7.22 13.03 -3.69
C ALA A 215 6.51 13.74 -2.53
N THR A 216 5.59 13.04 -1.85
CA THR A 216 4.87 13.58 -0.69
C THR A 216 5.83 13.85 0.47
N VAL A 217 6.71 12.92 0.81
CA VAL A 217 7.71 13.10 1.88
C VAL A 217 8.65 14.27 1.54
N ALA A 218 9.10 14.37 0.29
CA ALA A 218 9.94 15.49 -0.15
C ALA A 218 9.21 16.82 -0.04
N LEU A 219 7.94 16.89 -0.47
CA LEU A 219 7.11 18.09 -0.36
C LEU A 219 6.89 18.49 1.11
N ILE A 220 6.57 17.53 1.98
CA ILE A 220 6.45 17.74 3.42
C ILE A 220 7.75 18.29 3.99
N ALA A 221 8.90 17.70 3.64
CA ALA A 221 10.20 18.16 4.09
C ALA A 221 10.48 19.61 3.68
N ILE A 222 10.17 19.98 2.44
CA ILE A 222 10.31 21.35 1.92
C ILE A 222 9.41 22.31 2.69
N ILE A 223 8.14 21.97 2.88
CA ILE A 223 7.19 22.81 3.63
C ILE A 223 7.66 23.02 5.07
N LEU A 224 8.06 21.94 5.76
CA LEU A 224 8.56 22.02 7.13
C LEU A 224 9.83 22.88 7.22
N LEU A 225 10.72 22.78 6.23
CA LEU A 225 11.95 23.59 6.18
C LEU A 225 11.61 25.09 6.02
N ILE A 226 10.67 25.42 5.15
CA ILE A 226 10.21 26.80 4.94
C ILE A 226 9.55 27.36 6.21
N VAL A 227 8.68 26.56 6.85
CA VAL A 227 7.93 26.98 8.04
C VAL A 227 8.83 27.13 9.26
N TYR A 228 9.69 26.15 9.52
CA TYR A 228 10.53 26.17 10.72
C TYR A 228 11.87 26.89 10.53
N ARG A 229 12.29 27.09 9.28
CA ARG A 229 13.59 27.73 8.94
C ARG A 229 14.79 27.10 9.66
N SER A 230 14.68 25.85 10.03
CA SER A 230 15.68 25.07 10.77
C SER A 230 15.62 23.62 10.31
N LEU A 231 16.73 23.12 9.81
CA LEU A 231 16.86 21.74 9.34
C LEU A 231 16.58 20.74 10.47
N PHE A 232 17.13 20.99 11.68
CA PHE A 232 16.93 20.11 12.83
C PHE A 232 15.47 20.04 13.26
N THR A 233 14.76 21.19 13.29
CA THR A 233 13.35 21.21 13.68
C THR A 233 12.46 20.55 12.61
N ALA A 234 12.80 20.69 11.34
CA ALA A 234 12.08 20.03 10.24
C ALA A 234 12.32 18.51 10.19
N LEU A 235 13.50 18.05 10.62
CA LEU A 235 13.84 16.62 10.63
C LEU A 235 13.09 15.85 11.73
N VAL A 236 12.77 16.46 12.87
CA VAL A 236 12.07 15.80 13.99
C VAL A 236 10.73 15.19 13.57
N PRO A 237 9.79 15.92 12.93
CA PRO A 237 8.56 15.33 12.40
C PRO A 237 8.80 14.14 11.48
N LEU A 238 9.73 14.27 10.55
CA LEU A 238 10.04 13.22 9.57
C LEU A 238 10.56 11.95 10.24
N LEU A 239 11.43 12.08 11.25
CA LEU A 239 11.93 10.93 12.02
C LEU A 239 10.80 10.26 12.81
N VAL A 240 9.93 11.03 13.45
CA VAL A 240 8.79 10.51 14.22
C VAL A 240 7.86 9.74 13.29
N ILE A 241 7.54 10.30 12.12
CA ILE A 241 6.68 9.65 11.12
C ILE A 241 7.34 8.40 10.56
N GLY A 242 8.64 8.46 10.25
CA GLY A 242 9.41 7.31 9.76
C GLY A 242 9.38 6.13 10.74
N VAL A 243 9.62 6.39 12.03
CA VAL A 243 9.52 5.36 13.09
C VAL A 243 8.07 4.85 13.22
N SER A 244 7.09 5.74 13.22
CA SER A 244 5.67 5.36 13.30
C SER A 244 5.23 4.50 12.12
N LEU A 245 5.68 4.84 10.91
CA LEU A 245 5.41 4.07 9.70
C LEU A 245 6.07 2.67 9.78
N GLY A 246 7.32 2.59 10.23
CA GLY A 246 8.02 1.33 10.45
C GLY A 246 7.31 0.42 11.45
N VAL A 247 6.88 0.96 12.59
CA VAL A 247 6.10 0.23 13.59
C VAL A 247 4.73 -0.16 13.02
N GLY A 248 4.02 0.74 12.34
CA GLY A 248 2.73 0.47 11.72
C GLY A 248 2.79 -0.68 10.71
N ARG A 249 3.81 -0.68 9.85
CA ARG A 249 4.06 -1.77 8.89
C ARG A 249 4.33 -3.11 9.58
N GLY A 250 5.14 -3.10 10.65
CA GLY A 250 5.43 -4.29 11.42
C GLY A 250 4.20 -4.83 12.15
N VAL A 251 3.35 -3.98 12.72
CA VAL A 251 2.09 -4.37 13.34
C VAL A 251 1.13 -4.96 12.31
N LEU A 252 1.00 -4.32 11.14
CA LEU A 252 0.12 -4.81 10.07
C LEU A 252 0.61 -6.16 9.53
N SER A 253 1.93 -6.35 9.39
CA SER A 253 2.52 -7.64 9.03
C SER A 253 2.20 -8.72 10.07
N ALA A 254 2.35 -8.40 11.36
CA ALA A 254 2.01 -9.31 12.45
C ALA A 254 0.53 -9.72 12.45
N LEU A 255 -0.38 -8.78 12.19
CA LEU A 255 -1.81 -9.05 12.06
C LEU A 255 -2.10 -9.95 10.86
N GLY A 256 -1.42 -9.73 9.74
CA GLY A 256 -1.51 -10.59 8.57
C GLY A 256 -1.08 -12.03 8.90
N GLU A 257 0.06 -12.25 9.55
CA GLU A 257 0.50 -13.59 9.98
C GLU A 257 -0.48 -14.26 10.96
N LEU A 258 -1.25 -13.48 11.73
CA LEU A 258 -2.32 -13.99 12.59
C LEU A 258 -3.62 -14.31 11.82
N GLY A 259 -3.61 -14.22 10.49
CA GLY A 259 -4.72 -14.57 9.61
C GLY A 259 -5.70 -13.44 9.32
N MET A 260 -5.38 -12.19 9.67
CA MET A 260 -6.18 -11.05 9.23
C MET A 260 -5.89 -10.75 7.75
N PRO A 261 -6.93 -10.61 6.92
CA PRO A 261 -6.74 -10.31 5.51
C PRO A 261 -6.12 -8.92 5.33
N VAL A 262 -4.95 -8.85 4.71
CA VAL A 262 -4.23 -7.61 4.43
C VAL A 262 -4.12 -7.44 2.91
N SER A 263 -4.67 -6.34 2.40
CA SER A 263 -4.60 -6.00 0.98
C SER A 263 -3.63 -4.84 0.73
N GLN A 264 -3.25 -4.65 -0.53
CA GLN A 264 -2.47 -3.49 -0.98
C GLN A 264 -3.15 -2.16 -0.62
N PHE A 265 -4.48 -2.11 -0.68
CA PHE A 265 -5.26 -0.94 -0.27
C PHE A 265 -5.12 -0.64 1.22
N THR A 266 -5.08 -1.67 2.07
CA THR A 266 -4.86 -1.52 3.52
C THR A 266 -3.51 -0.85 3.80
N VAL A 267 -2.44 -1.27 3.09
CA VAL A 267 -1.10 -0.68 3.18
C VAL A 267 -1.10 0.77 2.72
N ALA A 268 -1.76 1.06 1.59
CA ALA A 268 -1.86 2.40 1.04
C ALA A 268 -2.59 3.35 2.01
N PHE A 269 -3.78 2.97 2.51
CA PHE A 269 -4.54 3.78 3.47
C PHE A 269 -3.78 4.01 4.77
N MET A 270 -3.14 2.97 5.33
CA MET A 270 -2.30 3.11 6.52
C MET A 270 -1.19 4.14 6.27
N THR A 271 -0.49 4.03 5.14
CA THR A 271 0.62 4.93 4.79
C THR A 271 0.15 6.38 4.67
N VAL A 272 -0.94 6.63 3.95
CA VAL A 272 -1.50 7.98 3.75
C VAL A 272 -1.96 8.58 5.08
N ILE A 273 -2.65 7.81 5.91
CA ILE A 273 -3.13 8.29 7.22
C ILE A 273 -1.96 8.58 8.16
N LEU A 274 -0.95 7.71 8.23
CA LEU A 274 0.22 7.94 9.07
C LEU A 274 1.04 9.14 8.60
N LEU A 275 1.22 9.33 7.30
CA LEU A 275 1.90 10.50 6.76
C LEU A 275 1.10 11.78 7.03
N GLY A 276 -0.17 11.82 6.66
CA GLY A 276 -1.01 13.01 6.79
C GLY A 276 -1.24 13.40 8.25
N ALA A 277 -1.90 12.55 9.02
CA ALA A 277 -2.21 12.84 10.42
C ALA A 277 -0.94 12.97 11.29
N GLY A 278 0.10 12.18 11.01
CA GLY A 278 1.38 12.24 11.72
C GLY A 278 2.06 13.58 11.55
N VAL A 279 2.07 14.15 10.34
CA VAL A 279 2.60 15.49 10.07
C VAL A 279 1.79 16.53 10.82
N ASP A 280 0.46 16.54 10.67
CA ASP A 280 -0.42 17.52 11.26
C ASP A 280 -0.29 17.56 12.78
N TYR A 281 -0.31 16.40 13.44
CA TYR A 281 -0.17 16.33 14.89
C TYR A 281 1.18 16.81 15.37
N THR A 282 2.26 16.48 14.65
CA THR A 282 3.60 16.91 15.02
C THR A 282 3.77 18.42 14.83
N VAL A 283 3.20 18.97 13.75
CA VAL A 283 3.21 20.42 13.49
C VAL A 283 2.43 21.17 14.56
N PHE A 284 1.22 20.73 14.93
CA PHE A 284 0.46 21.33 16.02
C PHE A 284 1.19 21.27 17.35
N PHE A 285 1.83 20.13 17.65
CA PHE A 285 2.61 19.95 18.85
C PHE A 285 3.79 20.94 18.94
N ILE A 286 4.59 21.01 17.88
CA ILE A 286 5.75 21.91 17.79
C ILE A 286 5.31 23.38 17.82
N SER A 287 4.22 23.71 17.13
CA SER A 287 3.65 25.07 17.12
C SER A 287 3.26 25.51 18.54
N ARG A 288 2.54 24.64 19.27
CA ARG A 288 2.16 24.90 20.66
C ARG A 288 3.36 25.05 21.58
N TYR A 289 4.36 24.18 21.41
CA TYR A 289 5.60 24.24 22.16
C TYR A 289 6.32 25.60 21.95
N HIS A 290 6.46 26.04 20.68
CA HIS A 290 7.07 27.34 20.36
C HIS A 290 6.26 28.52 20.87
N GLU A 291 4.93 28.45 20.84
CA GLU A 291 4.05 29.47 21.42
C GLU A 291 4.33 29.66 22.90
N ARG A 292 4.49 28.56 23.66
CA ARG A 292 4.81 28.62 25.08
C ARG A 292 6.21 29.18 25.34
N LEU A 293 7.19 28.82 24.55
CA LEU A 293 8.55 29.40 24.67
C LEU A 293 8.54 30.91 24.41
N ARG A 294 7.81 31.39 23.39
CA ARG A 294 7.66 32.84 23.11
C ARG A 294 6.94 33.59 24.22
N SER A 295 6.08 32.91 24.98
CA SER A 295 5.41 33.49 26.15
C SER A 295 6.28 33.52 27.41
N GLY A 296 7.55 33.13 27.31
CA GLY A 296 8.54 33.15 28.41
C GLY A 296 8.54 31.89 29.28
N ALA A 297 7.93 30.78 28.85
CA ALA A 297 8.03 29.52 29.57
C ALA A 297 9.39 28.85 29.31
N GLU A 298 9.91 28.16 30.30
CA GLU A 298 11.09 27.30 30.13
C GLU A 298 10.77 26.06 29.26
N HIS A 299 11.80 25.40 28.72
CA HIS A 299 11.66 24.26 27.80
C HIS A 299 10.83 23.09 28.37
N ALA A 300 11.10 22.66 29.62
CA ALA A 300 10.40 21.53 30.21
C ALA A 300 8.93 21.82 30.51
N PRO A 301 8.55 22.95 31.16
CA PRO A 301 7.16 23.38 31.29
C PRO A 301 6.43 23.54 29.96
N ALA A 302 7.07 24.14 28.95
CA ALA A 302 6.48 24.33 27.62
C ALA A 302 6.13 22.98 26.96
N LEU A 303 7.00 21.99 27.09
CA LEU A 303 6.78 20.66 26.54
C LEU A 303 5.65 19.90 27.27
N ILE A 304 5.60 19.99 28.61
CA ILE A 304 4.53 19.38 29.41
C ILE A 304 3.17 19.97 29.04
N ASP A 305 3.09 21.30 28.89
CA ASP A 305 1.86 21.98 28.49
C ASP A 305 1.43 21.60 27.06
N ALA A 306 2.35 21.59 26.11
CA ALA A 306 2.08 21.15 24.75
C ALA A 306 1.54 19.71 24.72
N THR A 307 2.16 18.80 25.47
CA THR A 307 1.71 17.40 25.60
C THR A 307 0.32 17.30 26.24
N ALA A 308 0.07 18.04 27.31
CA ALA A 308 -1.21 18.01 27.99
C ALA A 308 -2.35 18.58 27.14
N THR A 309 -2.06 19.61 26.34
CA THR A 309 -3.06 20.30 25.52
C THR A 309 -3.28 19.57 24.19
N ILE A 310 -2.24 19.42 23.39
CA ILE A 310 -2.33 18.83 22.06
C ILE A 310 -2.53 17.32 22.14
N GLY A 311 -1.93 16.63 23.14
CA GLY A 311 -2.14 15.20 23.33
C GLY A 311 -3.60 14.80 23.50
N ARG A 312 -4.42 15.64 24.16
CA ARG A 312 -5.88 15.39 24.23
C ARG A 312 -6.56 15.49 22.86
N VAL A 313 -6.15 16.46 22.05
CA VAL A 313 -6.68 16.64 20.69
C VAL A 313 -6.29 15.44 19.82
N ILE A 314 -5.03 15.01 19.88
CA ILE A 314 -4.54 13.85 19.14
C ILE A 314 -5.31 12.59 19.54
N LEU A 315 -5.49 12.33 20.85
CA LEU A 315 -6.23 11.15 21.31
C LEU A 315 -7.70 11.16 20.87
N ALA A 316 -8.37 12.32 20.96
CA ALA A 316 -9.75 12.45 20.52
C ALA A 316 -9.89 12.22 19.00
N SER A 317 -9.01 12.82 18.21
CA SER A 317 -9.00 12.66 16.76
C SER A 317 -8.68 11.21 16.37
N ALA A 318 -7.65 10.60 16.98
CA ALA A 318 -7.30 9.20 16.72
C ALA A 318 -8.46 8.25 17.10
N ALA A 319 -9.14 8.49 18.22
CA ALA A 319 -10.32 7.72 18.61
C ALA A 319 -11.46 7.85 17.59
N THR A 320 -11.70 9.06 17.07
CA THR A 320 -12.72 9.30 16.04
C THR A 320 -12.42 8.51 14.77
N VAL A 321 -11.17 8.54 14.30
CA VAL A 321 -10.74 7.80 13.11
C VAL A 321 -10.87 6.29 13.36
N ALA A 322 -10.40 5.80 14.51
CA ALA A 322 -10.50 4.39 14.87
C ALA A 322 -11.96 3.91 14.93
N LEU A 323 -12.85 4.69 15.53
CA LEU A 323 -14.29 4.38 15.59
C LEU A 323 -14.94 4.40 14.20
N ALA A 324 -14.53 5.31 13.32
CA ALA A 324 -15.02 5.34 11.94
C ALA A 324 -14.64 4.06 11.18
N PHE A 325 -13.39 3.60 11.29
CA PHE A 325 -12.96 2.34 10.68
C PHE A 325 -13.63 1.12 11.32
N LEU A 326 -13.81 1.11 12.65
CA LEU A 326 -14.55 0.04 13.32
C LEU A 326 -16.01 -0.02 12.86
N ALA A 327 -16.66 1.12 12.67
CA ALA A 327 -18.03 1.17 12.16
C ALA A 327 -18.16 0.56 10.76
N MET A 328 -17.14 0.68 9.91
CA MET A 328 -17.12 0.06 8.57
C MET A 328 -17.04 -1.47 8.60
N VAL A 329 -16.59 -2.08 9.73
CA VAL A 329 -16.55 -3.54 9.88
C VAL A 329 -17.95 -4.11 10.13
N PHE A 330 -18.87 -3.30 10.66
CA PHE A 330 -20.23 -3.70 11.03
C PHE A 330 -21.31 -3.20 10.05
N GLY A 331 -20.94 -2.44 9.03
CA GLY A 331 -21.83 -1.94 7.99
C GLY A 331 -21.69 -2.71 6.69
#